data_96cb20b8a301daa1eea74bbc86e03f3b
#
_entry.id   96cb20b8a301daa1eea74bbc86e03f3b
#
_cell.length_a   1.000
_cell.length_b   1.000
_cell.length_c   1.000
_cell.angle_alpha   90.00
_cell.angle_beta   90.00
_cell.angle_gamma   90.00
#
_symmetry.space_group_name_H-M   'P 1'
#
loop_
_entity.id
_entity.type
_entity.pdbx_description
1 polymer ?
#
loop_
_entity_poly.entity_id
_entity_poly.type
_entity_poly.pdbx_seq_one_letter_code
_entity_poly.pdbx_strand_id
1 'polypeptide(L)'
;MDAEEFIREHANKATAGRIAEVMADLTPESMQQAMAALAGGPNPVTRNSVTPAGQEGDDHLFDVTYTGDGGASVSIRDRVRQVDGKWKITQISKL
;
A
#
# COMPACT_ATOMS: atom_id res chain seq x y z
N MET A 1 14.45 -5.96 8.05
CA MET A 1 13.04 -5.96 7.59
C MET A 1 13.00 -6.45 6.16
N ASP A 2 12.10 -7.36 5.86
CA ASP A 2 11.87 -7.82 4.49
C ASP A 2 10.68 -7.06 3.85
N ALA A 3 10.43 -7.34 2.57
CA ALA A 3 9.38 -6.64 1.83
C ALA A 3 7.99 -6.87 2.45
N GLU A 4 7.70 -8.07 2.90
CA GLU A 4 6.39 -8.38 3.49
C GLU A 4 6.19 -7.64 4.81
N GLU A 5 7.20 -7.62 5.67
CA GLU A 5 7.12 -6.86 6.92
C GLU A 5 6.89 -5.37 6.65
N PHE A 6 7.60 -4.83 5.65
CA PHE A 6 7.45 -3.44 5.26
C PHE A 6 6.01 -3.12 4.83
N ILE A 7 5.43 -3.94 3.93
CA ILE A 7 4.09 -3.63 3.41
C ILE A 7 3.01 -3.83 4.48
N ARG A 8 3.18 -4.80 5.39
CA ARG A 8 2.23 -4.98 6.50
C ARG A 8 2.27 -3.81 7.46
N GLU A 9 3.46 -3.31 7.79
CA GLU A 9 3.59 -2.11 8.62
C GLU A 9 2.98 -0.89 7.93
N HIS A 10 3.22 -0.75 6.62
CA HIS A 10 2.64 0.33 5.83
C HIS A 10 1.10 0.30 5.87
N ALA A 11 0.51 -0.86 5.65
CA ALA A 11 -0.95 -1.01 5.70
C ALA A 11 -1.51 -0.69 7.09
N ASN A 12 -0.80 -1.08 8.15
CA ASN A 12 -1.20 -0.78 9.51
C ASN A 12 -1.11 0.72 9.82
N LYS A 13 -0.11 1.42 9.29
CA LYS A 13 -0.03 2.88 9.40
C LYS A 13 -1.24 3.54 8.75
N ALA A 14 -1.64 3.06 7.57
CA ALA A 14 -2.82 3.59 6.88
C ALA A 14 -4.09 3.40 7.72
N THR A 15 -4.25 2.21 8.30
CA THR A 15 -5.39 1.90 9.17
C THR A 15 -5.39 2.74 10.44
N ALA A 16 -4.21 3.06 10.96
CA ALA A 16 -4.06 3.90 12.16
C ALA A 16 -4.19 5.40 11.86
N GLY A 17 -4.34 5.80 10.60
CA GLY A 17 -4.47 7.21 10.23
C GLY A 17 -3.16 7.99 10.23
N ARG A 18 -2.02 7.30 10.21
CA ARG A 18 -0.69 7.91 10.25
C ARG A 18 -0.25 8.31 8.84
N ILE A 19 -0.95 9.29 8.27
CA ILE A 19 -0.85 9.65 6.85
C ILE A 19 0.56 10.10 6.45
N ALA A 20 1.23 10.91 7.26
CA ALA A 20 2.57 11.39 6.94
C ALA A 20 3.56 10.22 6.80
N GLU A 21 3.43 9.20 7.66
CA GLU A 21 4.28 8.01 7.60
C GLU A 21 3.94 7.12 6.41
N VAL A 22 2.65 7.03 6.06
CA VAL A 22 2.20 6.33 4.86
C VAL A 22 2.83 6.98 3.62
N MET A 23 2.77 8.31 3.53
CA MET A 23 3.32 9.04 2.38
C MET A 23 4.83 8.89 2.27
N ALA A 24 5.53 8.78 3.40
CA ALA A 24 6.98 8.58 3.41
C ALA A 24 7.40 7.25 2.79
N ASP A 25 6.51 6.26 2.74
CA ASP A 25 6.78 4.96 2.13
C ASP A 25 6.59 4.95 0.61
N LEU A 26 6.08 6.03 0.04
CA LEU A 26 5.75 6.12 -1.40
C LEU A 26 6.79 6.93 -2.16
N THR A 27 6.96 6.58 -3.44
CA THR A 27 7.66 7.47 -4.38
C THR A 27 6.67 8.53 -4.88
N PRO A 28 7.15 9.64 -5.47
CA PRO A 28 6.23 10.65 -6.03
C PRO A 28 5.24 10.07 -7.03
N GLU A 29 5.69 9.13 -7.87
CA GLU A 29 4.83 8.48 -8.86
C GLU A 29 3.75 7.63 -8.20
N SER A 30 4.15 6.79 -7.22
CA SER A 30 3.17 5.92 -6.55
C SER A 30 2.21 6.72 -5.68
N MET A 31 2.63 7.89 -5.18
CA MET A 31 1.73 8.78 -4.45
C MET A 31 0.58 9.25 -5.32
N GLN A 32 0.86 9.65 -6.57
CA GLN A 32 -0.19 10.04 -7.51
C GLN A 32 -1.10 8.86 -7.85
N GLN A 33 -0.51 7.68 -8.04
CA GLN A 33 -1.27 6.47 -8.31
C GLN A 33 -2.17 6.09 -7.14
N ALA A 34 -1.67 6.26 -5.91
CA ALA A 34 -2.46 6.00 -4.70
C ALA A 34 -3.69 6.91 -4.63
N MET A 35 -3.50 8.20 -4.91
CA MET A 35 -4.61 9.15 -4.91
C MET A 35 -5.69 8.75 -5.90
N ALA A 36 -5.30 8.32 -7.11
CA ALA A 36 -6.24 7.88 -8.12
C ALA A 36 -6.92 6.56 -7.75
N ALA A 37 -6.15 5.59 -7.29
CA ALA A 37 -6.66 4.25 -6.99
C ALA A 37 -7.59 4.23 -5.78
N LEU A 38 -7.36 5.11 -4.80
CA LEU A 38 -8.12 5.15 -3.55
C LEU A 38 -9.24 6.20 -3.57
N ALA A 39 -9.36 6.95 -4.65
CA ALA A 39 -10.42 7.94 -4.79
C ALA A 39 -11.80 7.27 -4.71
N GLY A 40 -12.67 7.79 -3.86
CA GLY A 40 -14.00 7.23 -3.64
C GLY A 40 -14.03 5.97 -2.80
N GLY A 41 -12.88 5.50 -2.31
CA GLY A 41 -12.78 4.35 -1.45
C GLY A 41 -13.17 4.65 0.00
N PRO A 42 -12.99 3.67 0.90
CA PRO A 42 -13.34 3.85 2.31
C PRO A 42 -12.51 4.96 2.96
N ASN A 43 -13.18 5.77 3.76
CA ASN A 43 -12.54 6.84 4.53
C ASN A 43 -13.38 7.09 5.79
N PRO A 44 -12.87 6.80 7.00
CA PRO A 44 -11.52 6.25 7.25
C PRO A 44 -11.41 4.76 6.91
N VAL A 45 -10.17 4.32 6.73
CA VAL A 45 -9.84 2.90 6.64
C VAL A 45 -9.76 2.34 8.05
N THR A 46 -10.45 1.25 8.32
CA THR A 46 -10.49 0.64 9.66
C THR A 46 -9.85 -0.75 9.72
N ARG A 47 -9.70 -1.41 8.57
CA ARG A 47 -9.09 -2.73 8.47
C ARG A 47 -8.30 -2.85 7.19
N ASN A 48 -7.34 -3.77 7.19
CA ASN A 48 -6.58 -4.10 6.00
C ASN A 48 -6.30 -5.59 5.93
N SER A 49 -6.02 -6.08 4.73
CA SER A 49 -5.45 -7.41 4.54
C SER A 49 -4.36 -7.31 3.47
N VAL A 50 -3.29 -8.07 3.65
CA VAL A 50 -2.14 -8.08 2.75
C VAL A 50 -1.90 -9.52 2.31
N THR A 51 -1.83 -9.74 0.99
CA THR A 51 -1.57 -11.04 0.40
C THR A 51 -0.39 -10.94 -0.57
N PRO A 52 0.66 -11.75 -0.41
CA PRO A 52 1.73 -11.78 -1.41
C PRO A 52 1.19 -12.17 -2.78
N ALA A 53 1.64 -11.47 -3.81
CA ALA A 53 1.17 -11.68 -5.18
C ALA A 53 2.31 -12.03 -6.16
N GLY A 54 3.51 -12.30 -5.64
CA GLY A 54 4.63 -12.74 -6.45
C GLY A 54 5.82 -11.80 -6.39
N GLN A 55 6.78 -12.09 -7.25
CA GLN A 55 8.02 -11.31 -7.36
C GLN A 55 8.43 -11.25 -8.82
N GLU A 56 8.83 -10.07 -9.28
CA GLU A 56 9.34 -9.85 -10.63
C GLU A 56 10.69 -9.13 -10.50
N GLY A 57 11.79 -9.88 -10.71
CA GLY A 57 13.12 -9.33 -10.49
C GLY A 57 13.28 -8.86 -9.04
N ASP A 58 13.63 -7.60 -8.85
CA ASP A 58 13.78 -7.01 -7.53
C ASP A 58 12.48 -6.46 -6.95
N ASP A 59 11.39 -6.55 -7.70
CA ASP A 59 10.09 -6.05 -7.27
C ASP A 59 9.29 -7.16 -6.59
N HIS A 60 8.77 -6.84 -5.42
CA HIS A 60 7.84 -7.72 -4.69
C HIS A 60 6.43 -7.18 -4.86
N LEU A 61 5.49 -8.07 -5.17
CA LEU A 61 4.10 -7.68 -5.43
C LEU A 61 3.22 -8.12 -4.28
N PHE A 62 2.35 -7.21 -3.83
CA PHE A 62 1.38 -7.50 -2.77
C PHE A 62 0.02 -6.95 -3.14
N ASP A 63 -1.01 -7.74 -2.88
CA ASP A 63 -2.39 -7.28 -2.99
C ASP A 63 -2.87 -6.85 -1.62
N VAL A 64 -3.32 -5.61 -1.52
CA VAL A 64 -3.74 -5.00 -0.27
C VAL A 64 -5.20 -4.57 -0.41
N THR A 65 -6.02 -5.01 0.53
CA THR A 65 -7.41 -4.59 0.61
C THR A 65 -7.59 -3.71 1.84
N TYR A 66 -8.14 -2.53 1.64
CA TYR A 66 -8.51 -1.62 2.72
C TYR A 66 -10.03 -1.60 2.85
N THR A 67 -10.49 -1.74 4.07
CA THR A 67 -11.93 -1.78 4.38
C THR A 67 -12.26 -0.71 5.40
N GLY A 68 -13.37 -0.03 5.20
CA GLY A 68 -13.90 0.95 6.14
C GLY A 68 -15.17 0.47 6.82
N ASP A 69 -15.76 1.31 7.65
CA ASP A 69 -17.02 1.03 8.27
C ASP A 69 -18.12 0.95 7.20
N GLY A 70 -19.10 0.08 7.44
CA GLY A 70 -20.19 -0.13 6.50
C GLY A 70 -19.87 -1.08 5.37
N GLY A 71 -18.68 -1.70 5.37
CA GLY A 71 -18.32 -2.71 4.39
C GLY A 71 -17.71 -2.17 3.08
N ALA A 72 -17.54 -0.85 2.96
CA ALA A 72 -16.85 -0.28 1.79
C ALA A 72 -15.40 -0.75 1.76
N SER A 73 -14.91 -1.17 0.60
CA SER A 73 -13.54 -1.64 0.46
C SER A 73 -12.94 -1.28 -0.89
N VAL A 74 -11.61 -1.28 -0.94
CA VAL A 74 -10.84 -1.11 -2.16
C VAL A 74 -9.65 -2.05 -2.12
N SER A 75 -9.34 -2.67 -3.26
CA SER A 75 -8.18 -3.54 -3.38
C SER A 75 -7.21 -2.96 -4.41
N ILE A 76 -5.95 -2.95 -4.03
CA ILE A 76 -4.88 -2.43 -4.87
C ILE A 76 -3.72 -3.41 -4.90
N ARG A 77 -2.90 -3.31 -5.94
CA ARG A 77 -1.63 -4.04 -6.00
C ARG A 77 -0.50 -3.05 -5.82
N ASP A 78 0.34 -3.33 -4.82
CA ASP A 78 1.52 -2.54 -4.52
C ASP A 78 2.76 -3.26 -5.04
N ARG A 79 3.62 -2.52 -5.74
CA ARG A 79 4.93 -3.00 -6.16
C ARG A 79 5.96 -2.36 -5.24
N VAL A 80 6.77 -3.20 -4.61
CA VAL A 80 7.69 -2.79 -3.53
C VAL A 80 9.10 -3.18 -3.91
N ARG A 81 10.05 -2.27 -3.75
CA ARG A 81 11.48 -2.53 -3.92
C ARG A 81 12.31 -1.65 -3.02
N GLN A 82 13.58 -1.96 -2.89
CA GLN A 82 14.52 -1.07 -2.22
C GLN A 82 14.96 0.03 -3.16
N VAL A 83 14.92 1.26 -2.66
CA VAL A 83 15.40 2.45 -3.36
C VAL A 83 16.38 3.13 -2.42
N ASP A 84 17.65 3.22 -2.82
CA ASP A 84 18.72 3.76 -1.98
C ASP A 84 18.77 3.10 -0.60
N GLY A 85 18.62 1.78 -0.58
CA GLY A 85 18.70 0.97 0.64
C GLY A 85 17.45 0.99 1.52
N LYS A 86 16.39 1.63 1.08
CA LYS A 86 15.12 1.70 1.83
C LYS A 86 13.99 1.08 1.03
N TRP A 87 13.13 0.34 1.70
CA TRP A 87 11.91 -0.17 1.08
C TRP A 87 10.99 0.97 0.71
N LYS A 88 10.46 0.93 -0.51
CA LYS A 88 9.49 1.91 -1.03
C LYS A 88 8.44 1.20 -1.87
N ILE A 89 7.25 1.77 -1.88
CA ILE A 89 6.21 1.39 -2.84
C ILE A 89 6.45 2.26 -4.07
N THR A 90 6.76 1.63 -5.20
CA THR A 90 7.12 2.34 -6.42
C THR A 90 5.98 2.41 -7.42
N GLN A 91 4.98 1.54 -7.28
CA GLN A 91 3.86 1.49 -8.20
C GLN A 91 2.62 0.96 -7.49
N ILE A 92 1.48 1.57 -7.76
CA ILE A 92 0.18 1.16 -7.21
C ILE A 92 -0.80 1.09 -8.35
N SER A 93 -1.55 -0.01 -8.43
CA SER A 93 -2.62 -0.16 -9.41
C SER A 93 -3.86 -0.72 -8.73
N LYS A 94 -5.02 -0.29 -9.19
CA LYS A 94 -6.29 -0.78 -8.68
C LYS A 94 -6.56 -2.17 -9.23
N LEU A 95 -7.01 -3.07 -8.38
CA LEU A 95 -7.40 -4.42 -8.76
C LEU A 95 -8.84 -4.49 -9.27
#